data_98b5a9f9fca8285e7c0f7c7ebc1f2974
#
_entry.id   98b5a9f9fca8285e7c0f7c7ebc1f2974
#
_cell.length_a   1.000
_cell.length_b   1.000
_cell.length_c   1.000
_cell.angle_alpha   90.00
_cell.angle_beta   90.00
_cell.angle_gamma   90.00
#
_symmetry.space_group_name_H-M   'P 1'
#
loop_
_entity.id
_entity.type
_entity.pdbx_description
1 polymer ?
#
loop_
_entity_poly.entity_id
_entity_poly.type
_entity_poly.pdbx_seq_one_letter_code
_entity_poly.pdbx_strand_id
1 'polypeptide(L)'
;MEKEINYASSYVARVTMDVMGELFQGARLTMNWLADCARLIASRGQPVAWFSPVGVPVVQPYRQSKSYTIVTILQNLVLSSSDDYLPIHKQRQVTAFPPNYVHSLDSSHMLLTALEMRKRGLEFSAVHDSFWTHPSDVDEMNIVLREVFTDLYERPLLEELKRNWELRYPDLIFPALPEKGTLNLEEVKHAPYFFQ
;
A
#
# COMPACT_ATOMS: atom_id res chain seq x y z
N MET A 1 24.31 -29.54 4.71
CA MET A 1 22.83 -29.64 4.70
C MET A 1 22.16 -28.27 4.96
N GLU A 2 22.31 -27.63 6.13
CA GLU A 2 21.67 -26.33 6.41
C GLU A 2 22.15 -25.18 5.48
N LYS A 3 23.44 -25.11 5.18
CA LYS A 3 23.98 -24.12 4.22
C LYS A 3 23.47 -24.35 2.79
N GLU A 4 23.29 -25.58 2.38
CA GLU A 4 22.77 -25.93 1.05
C GLU A 4 21.28 -25.58 0.94
N ILE A 5 20.50 -25.82 2.00
CA ILE A 5 19.10 -25.42 2.08
C ILE A 5 18.98 -23.90 1.99
N ASN A 6 19.79 -23.15 2.73
CA ASN A 6 19.79 -21.69 2.67
C ASN A 6 20.19 -21.16 1.29
N TYR A 7 21.13 -21.81 0.62
CA TYR A 7 21.51 -21.43 -0.73
C TYR A 7 20.39 -21.72 -1.74
N ALA A 8 19.78 -22.89 -1.66
CA ALA A 8 18.68 -23.28 -2.51
C ALA A 8 17.44 -22.38 -2.32
N SER A 9 17.08 -22.08 -1.07
CA SER A 9 15.96 -21.18 -0.78
C SER A 9 16.20 -19.75 -1.28
N SER A 10 17.42 -19.23 -1.12
CA SER A 10 17.78 -17.91 -1.65
C SER A 10 17.77 -17.87 -3.19
N TYR A 11 18.19 -18.96 -3.82
CA TYR A 11 18.12 -19.08 -5.28
C TYR A 11 16.67 -19.09 -5.78
N VAL A 12 15.82 -19.93 -5.18
CA VAL A 12 14.39 -20.01 -5.54
C VAL A 12 13.70 -18.64 -5.32
N ALA A 13 13.94 -18.00 -4.18
CA ALA A 13 13.36 -16.67 -3.89
C ALA A 13 13.77 -15.64 -4.94
N ARG A 14 15.05 -15.62 -5.35
CA ARG A 14 15.53 -14.68 -6.37
C ARG A 14 14.85 -14.94 -7.71
N VAL A 15 14.84 -16.20 -8.18
CA VAL A 15 14.20 -16.57 -9.46
C VAL A 15 12.71 -16.23 -9.44
N THR A 16 12.02 -16.49 -8.32
CA THR A 16 10.60 -16.14 -8.18
C THR A 16 10.39 -14.63 -8.31
N MET A 17 11.21 -13.81 -7.63
CA MET A 17 11.12 -12.36 -7.71
C MET A 17 11.43 -11.81 -9.12
N ASP A 18 12.40 -12.40 -9.81
CA ASP A 18 12.73 -12.02 -11.18
C ASP A 18 11.56 -12.32 -12.14
N VAL A 19 11.01 -13.53 -12.07
CA VAL A 19 9.84 -13.95 -12.88
C VAL A 19 8.61 -13.08 -12.58
N MET A 20 8.32 -12.81 -11.33
CA MET A 20 7.22 -11.90 -10.96
C MET A 20 7.44 -10.50 -11.55
N GLY A 21 8.67 -9.99 -11.53
CA GLY A 21 9.00 -8.71 -12.12
C GLY A 21 8.87 -8.66 -13.64
N GLU A 22 9.05 -9.80 -14.33
CA GLU A 22 8.84 -9.95 -15.78
C GLU A 22 7.36 -10.06 -16.14
N LEU A 23 6.60 -10.83 -15.37
CA LEU A 23 5.16 -11.04 -15.59
C LEU A 23 4.34 -9.77 -15.28
N PHE A 24 4.71 -9.04 -14.22
CA PHE A 24 3.96 -7.87 -13.74
C PHE A 24 4.77 -6.58 -13.91
N GLN A 25 5.19 -6.27 -15.12
CA GLN A 25 6.04 -5.12 -15.43
C GLN A 25 5.41 -3.79 -14.98
N GLY A 26 4.12 -3.58 -15.22
CA GLY A 26 3.41 -2.37 -14.81
C GLY A 26 3.41 -2.18 -13.29
N ALA A 27 3.15 -3.24 -12.53
CA ALA A 27 3.21 -3.21 -11.06
C ALA A 27 4.62 -2.89 -10.56
N ARG A 28 5.65 -3.50 -11.15
CA ARG A 28 7.06 -3.25 -10.83
C ARG A 28 7.45 -1.79 -11.09
N LEU A 29 7.06 -1.25 -12.24
CA LEU A 29 7.33 0.16 -12.57
C LEU A 29 6.64 1.11 -11.59
N THR A 30 5.40 0.83 -11.24
CA THR A 30 4.64 1.62 -10.26
C THR A 30 5.27 1.54 -8.88
N MET A 31 5.67 0.34 -8.41
CA MET A 31 6.37 0.18 -7.12
C MET A 31 7.69 0.95 -7.08
N ASN A 32 8.47 0.90 -8.15
CA ASN A 32 9.73 1.64 -8.25
C ASN A 32 9.48 3.16 -8.21
N TRP A 33 8.50 3.64 -8.97
CA TRP A 33 8.12 5.05 -8.98
C TRP A 33 7.69 5.54 -7.59
N LEU A 34 6.86 4.78 -6.89
CA LEU A 34 6.45 5.08 -5.51
C LEU A 34 7.66 5.14 -4.56
N ALA A 35 8.57 4.16 -4.67
CA ALA A 35 9.78 4.13 -3.85
C ALA A 35 10.71 5.32 -4.13
N ASP A 36 10.86 5.73 -5.40
CA ASP A 36 11.68 6.88 -5.79
C ASP A 36 11.09 8.19 -5.27
N CYS A 37 9.78 8.38 -5.36
CA CYS A 37 9.09 9.51 -4.76
C CYS A 37 9.28 9.56 -3.24
N ALA A 38 9.11 8.42 -2.56
CA ALA A 38 9.32 8.32 -1.12
C ALA A 38 10.78 8.65 -0.72
N ARG A 39 11.76 8.24 -1.55
CA ARG A 39 13.18 8.55 -1.34
C ARG A 39 13.45 10.05 -1.40
N LEU A 40 12.83 10.76 -2.35
CA LEU A 40 12.95 12.21 -2.48
C LEU A 40 12.40 12.91 -1.22
N ILE A 41 11.19 12.55 -0.77
CA ILE A 41 10.58 13.14 0.43
C ILE A 41 11.42 12.82 1.67
N ALA A 42 11.82 11.56 1.85
CA ALA A 42 12.62 11.12 2.99
C ALA A 42 14.04 11.75 3.01
N SER A 43 14.60 12.11 1.86
CA SER A 43 15.89 12.82 1.79
C SER A 43 15.84 14.18 2.48
N ARG A 44 14.68 14.85 2.47
CA ARG A 44 14.41 16.12 3.16
C ARG A 44 14.14 15.96 4.66
N GLY A 45 14.21 14.73 5.18
CA GLY A 45 13.92 14.45 6.60
C GLY A 45 12.43 14.50 6.95
N GLN A 46 11.55 14.48 5.95
CA GLN A 46 10.09 14.49 6.14
C GLN A 46 9.50 13.08 6.05
N PRO A 47 8.51 12.74 6.87
CA PRO A 47 7.77 11.49 6.73
C PRO A 47 6.95 11.51 5.45
N VAL A 48 6.83 10.35 4.80
CA VAL A 48 5.95 10.22 3.63
C VAL A 48 4.50 10.27 4.09
N ALA A 49 3.72 11.16 3.48
CA ALA A 49 2.32 11.34 3.79
C ALA A 49 1.51 11.56 2.51
N TRP A 50 0.26 11.10 2.51
CA TRP A 50 -0.67 11.22 1.40
C TRP A 50 -2.12 11.30 1.88
N PHE A 51 -3.03 11.58 0.98
CA PHE A 51 -4.45 11.41 1.20
C PHE A 51 -4.93 10.16 0.47
N SER A 52 -5.74 9.35 1.14
CA SER A 52 -6.42 8.25 0.48
C SER A 52 -7.48 8.79 -0.50
N PRO A 53 -7.95 7.99 -1.47
CA PRO A 53 -9.01 8.40 -2.41
C PRO A 53 -10.32 8.85 -1.74
N VAL A 54 -10.56 8.46 -0.50
CA VAL A 54 -11.71 8.91 0.31
C VAL A 54 -11.40 10.14 1.17
N GLY A 55 -10.21 10.74 1.02
CA GLY A 55 -9.83 11.98 1.71
C GLY A 55 -9.24 11.79 3.11
N VAL A 56 -8.96 10.56 3.54
CA VAL A 56 -8.31 10.30 4.84
C VAL A 56 -6.81 10.60 4.75
N PRO A 57 -6.27 11.47 5.64
CA PRO A 57 -4.84 11.73 5.70
C PRO A 57 -4.10 10.53 6.31
N VAL A 58 -3.02 10.11 5.64
CA VAL A 58 -2.15 9.02 6.08
C VAL A 58 -0.72 9.52 6.18
N VAL A 59 -0.05 9.18 7.28
CA VAL A 59 1.35 9.53 7.53
C VAL A 59 2.11 8.30 8.00
N GLN A 60 3.27 8.03 7.42
CA GLN A 60 4.13 6.94 7.89
C GLN A 60 4.90 7.33 9.16
N PRO A 61 4.70 6.63 10.31
CA PRO A 61 5.28 7.04 11.59
C PRO A 61 6.72 6.52 11.80
N TYR A 62 7.39 6.05 10.73
CA TYR A 62 8.69 5.37 10.88
C TYR A 62 9.82 6.35 11.19
N ARG A 63 10.21 6.35 12.47
CA ARG A 63 11.34 7.11 12.99
C ARG A 63 12.47 6.19 13.44
N GLN A 64 13.64 6.73 13.65
CA GLN A 64 14.75 6.01 14.26
C GLN A 64 14.39 5.67 15.71
N SER A 65 14.85 4.53 16.19
CA SER A 65 14.75 4.16 17.60
C SER A 65 16.14 4.22 18.22
N LYS A 66 16.23 4.72 19.47
CA LYS A 66 17.43 4.59 20.28
C LYS A 66 17.23 3.41 21.22
N SER A 67 18.12 2.44 21.20
CA SER A 67 18.13 1.36 22.15
C SER A 67 19.31 1.52 23.11
N TYR A 68 19.03 1.35 24.40
CA TYR A 68 20.02 1.34 25.45
C TYR A 68 20.04 -0.06 26.07
N THR A 69 21.20 -0.71 26.05
CA THR A 69 21.35 -1.99 26.73
C THR A 69 21.92 -1.77 28.12
N ILE A 70 21.14 -2.10 29.13
CA ILE A 70 21.58 -2.11 30.54
C ILE A 70 21.98 -3.51 30.84
N VAL A 71 23.27 -3.69 31.09
CA VAL A 71 23.84 -4.98 31.51
C VAL A 71 23.87 -5.04 33.02
N THR A 72 23.14 -5.99 33.60
CA THR A 72 23.17 -6.29 35.03
C THR A 72 23.82 -7.65 35.27
N ILE A 73 24.14 -7.95 36.50
CA ILE A 73 24.75 -9.24 36.88
C ILE A 73 23.83 -10.42 36.57
N LEU A 74 22.49 -10.18 36.56
CA LEU A 74 21.49 -11.23 36.42
C LEU A 74 20.90 -11.30 35.00
N GLN A 75 20.84 -10.16 34.26
CA GLN A 75 20.21 -10.10 32.95
C GLN A 75 20.64 -8.87 32.15
N ASN A 76 20.50 -8.96 30.82
CA ASN A 76 20.61 -7.83 29.92
C ASN A 76 19.22 -7.28 29.63
N LEU A 77 18.98 -6.00 29.90
CA LEU A 77 17.75 -5.32 29.64
C LEU A 77 17.95 -4.36 28.44
N VAL A 78 17.18 -4.54 27.37
CA VAL A 78 17.20 -3.63 26.24
C VAL A 78 16.01 -2.68 26.35
N LEU A 79 16.27 -1.41 26.61
CA LEU A 79 15.29 -0.34 26.60
C LEU A 79 15.32 0.32 25.22
N SER A 80 14.20 0.36 24.52
CA SER A 80 14.06 1.11 23.28
C SER A 80 13.17 2.31 23.53
N SER A 81 13.65 3.50 23.16
CA SER A 81 12.86 4.73 23.14
C SER A 81 12.51 5.05 21.68
N SER A 82 11.23 5.22 21.40
CA SER A 82 10.71 5.73 20.13
C SER A 82 10.05 7.07 20.41
N ASP A 83 10.82 8.16 20.35
CA ASP A 83 10.31 9.50 20.54
C ASP A 83 9.92 10.13 19.19
N ASP A 84 8.83 10.89 19.17
CA ASP A 84 8.34 11.61 18.00
C ASP A 84 9.33 12.68 17.50
N TYR A 85 10.31 13.05 18.32
CA TYR A 85 11.38 14.00 18.00
C TYR A 85 12.58 13.35 17.27
N LEU A 86 12.66 12.04 17.23
CA LEU A 86 13.75 11.36 16.54
C LEU A 86 13.63 11.54 15.03
N PRO A 87 14.78 11.61 14.31
CA PRO A 87 14.77 11.69 12.85
C PRO A 87 14.03 10.51 12.23
N ILE A 88 13.46 10.71 11.06
CA ILE A 88 12.80 9.63 10.32
C ILE A 88 13.80 8.53 9.95
N HIS A 89 13.32 7.31 9.88
CA HIS A 89 14.09 6.17 9.39
C HIS A 89 13.95 6.09 7.86
N LYS A 90 14.83 6.81 7.13
CA LYS A 90 14.73 7.02 5.68
C LYS A 90 14.48 5.72 4.89
N GLN A 91 15.28 4.68 5.13
CA GLN A 91 15.12 3.41 4.42
C GLN A 91 13.75 2.78 4.64
N ARG A 92 13.26 2.80 5.87
CA ARG A 92 11.94 2.23 6.20
C ARG A 92 10.80 3.05 5.60
N GLN A 93 10.94 4.38 5.50
CA GLN A 93 9.99 5.23 4.77
C GLN A 93 9.87 4.79 3.31
N VAL A 94 10.99 4.53 2.64
CA VAL A 94 11.05 4.14 1.22
C VAL A 94 10.47 2.75 1.00
N THR A 95 10.91 1.75 1.78
CA THR A 95 10.51 0.36 1.56
C THR A 95 9.07 0.05 1.97
N ALA A 96 8.54 0.78 2.96
CA ALA A 96 7.19 0.57 3.44
C ALA A 96 6.14 1.37 2.65
N PHE A 97 6.53 2.41 1.91
CA PHE A 97 5.55 3.27 1.24
C PHE A 97 4.74 2.55 0.16
N PRO A 98 5.33 1.81 -0.81
CA PRO A 98 4.55 1.13 -1.84
C PRO A 98 3.46 0.21 -1.27
N PRO A 99 3.74 -0.74 -0.37
CA PRO A 99 2.69 -1.58 0.21
C PRO A 99 1.68 -0.79 1.03
N ASN A 100 2.09 0.22 1.80
CA ASN A 100 1.16 1.03 2.58
C ASN A 100 0.22 1.85 1.70
N TYR A 101 0.71 2.36 0.57
CA TYR A 101 -0.13 3.07 -0.39
C TYR A 101 -1.18 2.14 -1.01
N VAL A 102 -0.78 0.95 -1.46
CA VAL A 102 -1.71 -0.06 -1.98
C VAL A 102 -2.76 -0.44 -0.93
N HIS A 103 -2.35 -0.72 0.31
CA HIS A 103 -3.30 -1.00 1.40
C HIS A 103 -4.26 0.18 1.67
N SER A 104 -3.83 1.42 1.44
CA SER A 104 -4.75 2.57 1.56
C SER A 104 -5.78 2.63 0.42
N LEU A 105 -5.46 2.09 -0.76
CA LEU A 105 -6.42 1.92 -1.85
C LEU A 105 -7.43 0.81 -1.54
N ASP A 106 -6.97 -0.32 -1.01
CA ASP A 106 -7.84 -1.42 -0.57
C ASP A 106 -8.81 -0.95 0.51
N SER A 107 -8.31 -0.21 1.50
CA SER A 107 -9.14 0.40 2.54
C SER A 107 -10.15 1.39 1.95
N SER A 108 -9.78 2.14 0.92
CA SER A 108 -10.69 3.06 0.24
C SER A 108 -11.78 2.31 -0.52
N HIS A 109 -11.45 1.22 -1.20
CA HIS A 109 -12.41 0.34 -1.85
C HIS A 109 -13.42 -0.22 -0.84
N MET A 110 -12.96 -0.73 0.31
CA MET A 110 -13.81 -1.20 1.40
C MET A 110 -14.77 -0.11 1.90
N LEU A 111 -14.26 1.10 2.18
CA LEU A 111 -15.08 2.21 2.69
C LEU A 111 -16.13 2.67 1.67
N LEU A 112 -15.75 2.76 0.39
CA LEU A 112 -16.67 3.12 -0.69
C LEU A 112 -17.74 2.03 -0.90
N THR A 113 -17.36 0.76 -0.80
CA THR A 113 -18.31 -0.37 -0.83
C THR A 113 -19.30 -0.28 0.32
N ALA A 114 -18.84 -0.03 1.55
CA ALA A 114 -19.71 0.15 2.71
C ALA A 114 -20.71 1.30 2.52
N LEU A 115 -20.27 2.41 1.92
CA LEU A 115 -21.14 3.55 1.63
C LEU A 115 -22.18 3.20 0.58
N GLU A 116 -21.82 2.45 -0.46
CA GLU A 116 -22.74 2.06 -1.53
C GLU A 116 -23.75 1.01 -1.05
N MET A 117 -23.31 0.02 -0.27
CA MET A 117 -24.19 -0.95 0.39
C MET A 117 -25.22 -0.24 1.28
N ARG A 118 -24.78 0.74 2.08
CA ARG A 118 -25.67 1.54 2.91
C ARG A 118 -26.70 2.33 2.08
N LYS A 119 -26.31 2.92 0.97
CA LYS A 119 -27.25 3.62 0.06
C LYS A 119 -28.32 2.70 -0.49
N ARG A 120 -27.98 1.44 -0.77
CA ARG A 120 -28.90 0.39 -1.22
C ARG A 120 -29.73 -0.21 -0.06
N GLY A 121 -29.50 0.21 1.17
CA GLY A 121 -30.21 -0.30 2.37
C GLY A 121 -29.78 -1.70 2.78
N LEU A 122 -28.56 -2.13 2.39
CA LEU A 122 -28.02 -3.44 2.65
C LEU A 122 -27.03 -3.40 3.84
N GLU A 123 -27.03 -4.45 4.65
CA GLU A 123 -26.07 -4.59 5.74
C GLU A 123 -24.69 -5.00 5.22
N PHE A 124 -23.65 -4.44 5.82
CA PHE A 124 -22.28 -4.71 5.44
C PHE A 124 -21.36 -4.73 6.65
N SER A 125 -20.49 -5.71 6.70
CA SER A 125 -19.39 -5.78 7.66
C SER A 125 -18.10 -6.18 6.94
N ALA A 126 -16.97 -5.73 7.46
CA ALA A 126 -15.67 -6.06 6.88
C ALA A 126 -14.62 -6.24 7.97
N VAL A 127 -13.71 -7.20 7.76
CA VAL A 127 -12.48 -7.36 8.51
C VAL A 127 -11.35 -7.58 7.52
N HIS A 128 -10.46 -6.59 7.40
CA HIS A 128 -9.41 -6.55 6.38
C HIS A 128 -9.98 -6.67 4.96
N ASP A 129 -9.67 -7.77 4.27
CA ASP A 129 -10.06 -8.12 2.91
C ASP A 129 -11.26 -9.07 2.83
N SER A 130 -11.87 -9.39 3.99
CA SER A 130 -13.05 -10.24 4.08
C SER A 130 -14.29 -9.40 4.33
N PHE A 131 -15.32 -9.60 3.49
CA PHE A 131 -16.56 -8.84 3.52
C PHE A 131 -17.74 -9.76 3.83
N TRP A 132 -18.69 -9.27 4.61
CA TRP A 132 -19.87 -10.00 5.02
C TRP A 132 -21.14 -9.18 4.80
N THR A 133 -22.17 -9.88 4.39
CA THR A 133 -23.56 -9.40 4.30
C THR A 133 -24.51 -10.55 4.59
N HIS A 134 -25.81 -10.30 4.58
CA HIS A 134 -26.78 -11.38 4.67
C HIS A 134 -26.73 -12.30 3.44
N PRO A 135 -27.01 -13.61 3.58
CA PRO A 135 -26.93 -14.55 2.45
C PRO A 135 -27.79 -14.16 1.26
N SER A 136 -28.94 -13.51 1.49
CA SER A 136 -29.82 -12.99 0.43
C SER A 136 -29.18 -11.88 -0.42
N ASP A 137 -28.17 -11.20 0.11
CA ASP A 137 -27.64 -9.95 -0.46
C ASP A 137 -26.22 -10.13 -1.03
N VAL A 138 -25.71 -11.39 -1.02
CA VAL A 138 -24.34 -11.69 -1.50
C VAL A 138 -24.17 -11.35 -2.98
N ASP A 139 -25.16 -11.67 -3.81
CA ASP A 139 -25.09 -11.38 -5.25
C ASP A 139 -25.06 -9.88 -5.50
N GLU A 140 -25.88 -9.12 -4.77
CA GLU A 140 -25.89 -7.66 -4.87
C GLU A 140 -24.57 -7.05 -4.36
N MET A 141 -24.03 -7.56 -3.25
CA MET A 141 -22.73 -7.15 -2.75
C MET A 141 -21.62 -7.39 -3.78
N ASN A 142 -21.65 -8.53 -4.49
CA ASN A 142 -20.69 -8.82 -5.56
C ASN A 142 -20.76 -7.81 -6.71
N ILE A 143 -21.95 -7.35 -7.07
CA ILE A 143 -22.14 -6.29 -8.08
C ILE A 143 -21.53 -4.98 -7.56
N VAL A 144 -21.89 -4.58 -6.35
CA VAL A 144 -21.38 -3.35 -5.72
C VAL A 144 -19.86 -3.34 -5.64
N LEU A 145 -19.25 -4.44 -5.22
CA LEU A 145 -17.79 -4.57 -5.12
C LEU A 145 -17.09 -4.28 -6.45
N ARG A 146 -17.63 -4.79 -7.55
CA ARG A 146 -17.07 -4.62 -8.90
C ARG A 146 -17.26 -3.21 -9.44
N GLU A 147 -18.43 -2.64 -9.24
CA GLU A 147 -18.75 -1.27 -9.63
C GLU A 147 -17.83 -0.29 -8.90
N VAL A 148 -17.75 -0.38 -7.58
CA VAL A 148 -16.92 0.50 -6.75
C VAL A 148 -15.44 0.34 -7.08
N PHE A 149 -14.97 -0.89 -7.36
CA PHE A 149 -13.60 -1.13 -7.78
C PHE A 149 -13.30 -0.42 -9.11
N THR A 150 -14.15 -0.61 -10.11
CA THR A 150 -13.98 0.02 -11.41
C THR A 150 -13.95 1.53 -11.29
N ASP A 151 -14.94 2.12 -10.61
CA ASP A 151 -15.05 3.56 -10.39
C ASP A 151 -13.82 4.14 -9.65
N LEU A 152 -13.28 3.40 -8.68
CA LEU A 152 -12.09 3.83 -7.94
C LEU A 152 -10.84 3.84 -8.83
N TYR A 153 -10.61 2.78 -9.59
CA TYR A 153 -9.38 2.62 -10.37
C TYR A 153 -9.41 3.29 -11.75
N GLU A 154 -10.57 3.76 -12.20
CA GLU A 154 -10.67 4.69 -13.34
C GLU A 154 -10.14 6.09 -13.01
N ARG A 155 -10.14 6.47 -11.73
CA ARG A 155 -9.59 7.76 -11.29
C ARG A 155 -8.08 7.83 -11.52
N PRO A 156 -7.55 9.02 -11.80
CA PRO A 156 -6.11 9.25 -11.99
C PRO A 156 -5.36 9.28 -10.64
N LEU A 157 -5.35 8.14 -9.92
CA LEU A 157 -4.86 8.04 -8.54
C LEU A 157 -3.39 8.44 -8.36
N LEU A 158 -2.53 8.04 -9.29
CA LEU A 158 -1.09 8.37 -9.22
C LEU A 158 -0.83 9.84 -9.59
N GLU A 159 -1.59 10.37 -10.53
CA GLU A 159 -1.55 11.79 -10.91
C GLU A 159 -2.02 12.67 -9.74
N GLU A 160 -3.12 12.30 -9.08
CA GLU A 160 -3.62 12.98 -7.89
C GLU A 160 -2.58 12.96 -6.75
N LEU A 161 -1.95 11.81 -6.52
CA LEU A 161 -0.88 11.65 -5.53
C LEU A 161 0.32 12.55 -5.85
N LYS A 162 0.80 12.51 -7.09
CA LYS A 162 1.93 13.34 -7.55
C LYS A 162 1.63 14.82 -7.40
N ARG A 163 0.46 15.27 -7.88
CA ARG A 163 0.01 16.66 -7.78
C ARG A 163 -0.05 17.14 -6.33
N ASN A 164 -0.54 16.30 -5.41
CA ASN A 164 -0.58 16.61 -3.99
C ASN A 164 0.83 16.86 -3.43
N TRP A 165 1.79 16.02 -3.81
CA TRP A 165 3.18 16.19 -3.37
C TRP A 165 3.88 17.39 -4.03
N GLU A 166 3.62 17.68 -5.29
CA GLU A 166 4.15 18.86 -5.98
C GLU A 166 3.68 20.16 -5.30
N LEU A 167 2.42 20.19 -4.85
CA LEU A 167 1.89 21.31 -4.06
C LEU A 167 2.52 21.41 -2.67
N ARG A 168 2.78 20.28 -2.03
CA ARG A 168 3.34 20.22 -0.67
C ARG A 168 4.84 20.44 -0.64
N TYR A 169 5.55 20.05 -1.69
CA TYR A 169 7.01 20.11 -1.82
C TYR A 169 7.41 20.77 -3.15
N PRO A 170 7.19 22.08 -3.30
CA PRO A 170 7.42 22.77 -4.57
C PRO A 170 8.88 22.75 -5.03
N ASP A 171 9.82 22.52 -4.11
CA ASP A 171 11.26 22.42 -4.40
C ASP A 171 11.70 21.02 -4.85
N LEU A 172 10.81 20.04 -4.88
CA LEU A 172 11.12 18.68 -5.31
C LEU A 172 10.59 18.43 -6.73
N ILE A 173 11.44 17.84 -7.55
CA ILE A 173 11.06 17.38 -8.88
C ILE A 173 10.80 15.89 -8.81
N PHE A 174 9.53 15.51 -8.90
CA PHE A 174 9.14 14.11 -8.89
C PHE A 174 9.32 13.47 -10.28
N PRO A 175 9.70 12.19 -10.36
CA PRO A 175 9.86 11.49 -11.63
C PRO A 175 8.57 11.43 -12.43
N ALA A 176 8.71 11.20 -13.75
CA ALA A 176 7.56 10.97 -14.61
C ALA A 176 6.77 9.74 -14.14
N LEU A 177 5.45 9.80 -14.32
CA LEU A 177 4.57 8.68 -14.02
C LEU A 177 4.88 7.49 -14.94
N PRO A 178 4.73 6.26 -14.45
CA PRO A 178 4.77 5.08 -15.32
C PRO A 178 3.60 5.13 -16.32
N GLU A 179 3.80 4.50 -17.47
CA GLU A 179 2.75 4.38 -18.46
C GLU A 179 1.57 3.57 -17.92
N LYS A 180 0.36 4.04 -18.21
CA LYS A 180 -0.87 3.36 -17.81
C LYS A 180 -1.03 2.07 -18.64
N GLY A 181 -1.46 0.99 -18.00
CA GLY A 181 -1.79 -0.26 -18.67
C GLY A 181 -2.98 -0.12 -19.64
N THR A 182 -3.14 -1.12 -20.50
CA THR A 182 -4.17 -1.15 -21.54
C THR A 182 -5.40 -1.98 -21.16
N LEU A 183 -5.45 -2.52 -19.93
CA LEU A 183 -6.59 -3.29 -19.46
C LEU A 183 -7.85 -2.42 -19.43
N ASN A 184 -8.93 -2.91 -20.06
CA ASN A 184 -10.23 -2.31 -19.92
C ASN A 184 -10.85 -2.71 -18.58
N LEU A 185 -10.94 -1.77 -17.65
CA LEU A 185 -11.47 -2.03 -16.30
C LEU A 185 -12.94 -2.45 -16.29
N GLU A 186 -13.72 -2.10 -17.31
CA GLU A 186 -15.11 -2.55 -17.44
C GLU A 186 -15.25 -4.08 -17.51
N GLU A 187 -14.20 -4.79 -17.95
CA GLU A 187 -14.19 -6.25 -17.97
C GLU A 187 -14.27 -6.86 -16.58
N VAL A 188 -13.85 -6.13 -15.55
CA VAL A 188 -13.95 -6.57 -14.15
C VAL A 188 -15.40 -6.81 -13.73
N LYS A 189 -16.34 -6.00 -14.25
CA LYS A 189 -17.77 -6.13 -13.95
C LYS A 189 -18.35 -7.47 -14.41
N HIS A 190 -17.74 -8.08 -15.42
CA HIS A 190 -18.19 -9.33 -16.04
C HIS A 190 -17.28 -10.52 -15.82
N ALA A 191 -16.18 -10.32 -15.09
CA ALA A 191 -15.22 -11.38 -14.80
C ALA A 191 -15.87 -12.51 -13.98
N PRO A 192 -15.68 -13.79 -14.32
CA PRO A 192 -16.28 -14.90 -13.58
C PRO A 192 -15.77 -14.98 -12.13
N TYR A 193 -14.54 -14.53 -11.89
CA TYR A 193 -13.91 -14.48 -10.56
C TYR A 193 -13.38 -13.07 -10.29
N PHE A 194 -13.75 -12.52 -9.14
CA PHE A 194 -13.27 -11.22 -8.69
C PHE A 194 -12.95 -11.23 -7.18
N PHE A 195 -13.93 -11.58 -6.34
CA PHE A 195 -13.77 -11.87 -4.92
C PHE A 195 -14.29 -13.29 -4.65
N GLN A 196 -13.61 -14.05 -3.77
CA GLN A 196 -14.05 -15.37 -3.32
C GLN A 196 -14.33 -15.34 -1.81
#